data_583901b6b1c00cf697b9200c3bc6e1c4
#
_entry.id   583901b6b1c00cf697b9200c3bc6e1c4
#
_cell.length_a   1.000
_cell.length_b   1.000
_cell.length_c   1.000
_cell.angle_alpha   90.00
_cell.angle_beta   90.00
_cell.angle_gamma   90.00
#
_symmetry.space_group_name_H-M   'P 1'
#
loop_
_entity.id
_entity.type
_entity.pdbx_description
1 polymer ?
#
loop_
_entity_poly.entity_id
_entity_poly.type
_entity_poly.pdbx_seq_one_letter_code
_entity_poly.pdbx_strand_id
1 'polypeptide(L)'
;MNHQLQISDRAVASVFKTEFMRMWGDGPGGLQNSQFGRGKGEPNPARIDLGEAAITVLFPPHGRQHPHHGLQTIANELNKASRRIDIAVFVFSAQTLADTLQQRIKEGVSVRVLADPGFASRPFSEVLDLLGKALPDHECLLERHNRPFSEPHEKVGTPRLARGDKLHHKFAVIDNKTVITGSFNWSPAAAHTNDETLLIIESPQLAKHFSHEMDRLWRGAELGVTARMQRNLERQRIHCGAGEQRTPIPAG
;
A
#
# COMPACT_ATOMS: atom_id res chain seq x y z
N MET A 1 5.17 11.14 10.15
CA MET A 1 3.78 10.76 10.46
C MET A 1 3.66 9.24 10.46
N ASN A 2 3.21 8.65 11.56
CA ASN A 2 3.02 7.21 11.71
C ASN A 2 1.89 6.95 12.72
N HIS A 3 1.46 5.70 12.87
CA HIS A 3 0.47 5.28 13.87
C HIS A 3 0.95 4.04 14.60
N GLN A 4 0.35 3.77 15.75
CA GLN A 4 0.58 2.58 16.55
C GLN A 4 -0.77 2.01 16.97
N LEU A 5 -0.88 0.69 16.94
CA LEU A 5 -2.02 -0.06 17.46
C LEU A 5 -1.57 -0.93 18.63
N GLN A 6 -2.37 -0.96 19.67
CA GLN A 6 -2.25 -1.91 20.77
C GLN A 6 -3.48 -2.80 20.78
N ILE A 7 -3.28 -4.11 20.69
CA ILE A 7 -4.35 -5.12 20.65
C ILE A 7 -4.15 -6.05 21.83
N SER A 8 -5.08 -6.02 22.79
CA SER A 8 -5.03 -6.83 24.01
C SER A 8 -5.90 -8.09 23.85
N ASP A 9 -5.43 -9.03 23.02
CA ASP A 9 -6.10 -10.30 22.77
C ASP A 9 -5.11 -11.46 22.69
N ARG A 10 -5.44 -12.61 23.32
CA ARG A 10 -4.55 -13.77 23.40
C ARG A 10 -4.43 -14.52 22.08
N ALA A 11 -5.50 -14.61 21.30
CA ALA A 11 -5.47 -15.32 20.01
C ALA A 11 -4.63 -14.53 19.01
N VAL A 12 -4.81 -13.21 18.94
CA VAL A 12 -3.96 -12.34 18.12
C VAL A 12 -2.49 -12.44 18.55
N ALA A 13 -2.21 -12.33 19.85
CA ALA A 13 -0.84 -12.47 20.38
C ALA A 13 -0.22 -13.83 20.03
N SER A 14 -1.00 -14.90 20.06
CA SER A 14 -0.53 -16.25 19.68
C SER A 14 -0.12 -16.34 18.22
N VAL A 15 -0.89 -15.72 17.31
CA VAL A 15 -0.58 -15.66 15.87
C VAL A 15 0.75 -14.91 15.63
N PHE A 16 0.95 -13.77 16.27
CA PHE A 16 2.21 -13.01 16.20
C PHE A 16 3.38 -13.76 16.84
N LYS A 17 3.14 -14.44 17.97
CA LYS A 17 4.17 -15.26 18.61
C LYS A 17 4.63 -16.39 17.69
N THR A 18 3.71 -17.06 17.00
CA THR A 18 4.06 -18.11 16.03
C THR A 18 4.96 -17.58 14.92
N GLU A 19 4.63 -16.42 14.35
CA GLU A 19 5.45 -15.79 13.33
C GLU A 19 6.82 -15.36 13.87
N PHE A 20 6.84 -14.76 15.06
CA PHE A 20 8.08 -14.40 15.74
C PHE A 20 8.99 -15.62 15.95
N MET A 21 8.44 -16.74 16.42
CA MET A 21 9.22 -17.96 16.69
C MET A 21 9.80 -18.58 15.42
N ARG A 22 9.12 -18.46 14.26
CA ARG A 22 9.69 -18.87 12.97
C ARG A 22 10.93 -18.06 12.62
N MET A 23 10.86 -16.74 12.80
CA MET A 23 11.98 -15.84 12.54
C MET A 23 13.09 -15.97 13.58
N TRP A 24 12.74 -16.20 14.84
CA TRP A 24 13.70 -16.35 15.94
C TRP A 24 14.46 -17.66 15.90
N GLY A 25 13.79 -18.76 15.51
CA GLY A 25 14.36 -20.10 15.53
C GLY A 25 14.50 -20.67 16.95
N ASP A 26 15.57 -21.42 17.22
CA ASP A 26 15.81 -22.13 18.48
C ASP A 26 16.14 -21.23 19.68
N GLY A 27 16.11 -19.95 19.53
CA GLY A 27 16.37 -18.98 20.59
C GLY A 27 17.77 -18.34 20.52
N PRO A 28 18.24 -17.70 21.59
CA PRO A 28 19.49 -16.94 21.59
C PRO A 28 20.69 -17.79 21.13
N GLY A 29 21.30 -17.42 20.02
CA GLY A 29 22.41 -18.14 19.40
C GLY A 29 22.03 -19.33 18.53
N GLY A 30 20.74 -19.72 18.47
CA GLY A 30 20.20 -20.78 17.64
C GLY A 30 19.79 -20.32 16.23
N LEU A 31 20.72 -19.80 15.45
CA LEU A 31 20.42 -19.24 14.12
C LEU A 31 20.17 -20.29 13.03
N GLN A 32 20.39 -21.58 13.31
CA GLN A 32 20.38 -22.61 12.27
C GLN A 32 19.00 -22.92 11.69
N ASN A 33 17.92 -22.65 12.42
CA ASN A 33 16.54 -22.85 11.97
C ASN A 33 15.71 -21.56 11.92
N SER A 34 16.34 -20.41 12.05
CA SER A 34 15.71 -19.10 11.80
C SER A 34 15.27 -18.99 10.34
N GLN A 35 14.02 -18.61 10.11
CA GLN A 35 13.43 -18.55 8.76
C GLN A 35 12.92 -17.15 8.46
N PHE A 36 13.34 -16.60 7.34
CA PHE A 36 12.91 -15.30 6.83
C PHE A 36 12.42 -15.39 5.40
N GLY A 37 11.71 -14.39 4.98
CA GLY A 37 11.17 -14.31 3.64
C GLY A 37 10.29 -15.53 3.33
N ARG A 38 10.36 -16.03 2.12
CA ARG A 38 9.59 -17.21 1.70
C ARG A 38 10.03 -18.51 2.36
N GLY A 39 11.21 -18.55 2.97
CA GLY A 39 11.70 -19.71 3.72
C GLY A 39 10.87 -20.04 4.96
N LYS A 40 10.13 -19.08 5.53
CA LYS A 40 9.22 -19.29 6.66
C LYS A 40 7.88 -19.97 6.29
N GLY A 41 7.68 -20.27 5.01
CA GLY A 41 6.44 -20.77 4.45
C GLY A 41 5.50 -19.64 4.02
N GLU A 42 4.38 -20.02 3.46
CA GLU A 42 3.37 -19.09 2.93
C GLU A 42 2.02 -19.31 3.67
N PRO A 43 1.89 -18.82 4.93
CA PRO A 43 0.72 -19.08 5.74
C PRO A 43 -0.51 -18.37 5.18
N ASN A 44 -1.66 -19.03 5.24
CA ASN A 44 -2.93 -18.40 4.94
C ASN A 44 -3.24 -17.30 5.97
N PRO A 45 -4.06 -16.29 5.60
CA PRO A 45 -4.53 -15.29 6.55
C PRO A 45 -5.22 -15.92 7.76
N ALA A 46 -4.86 -15.46 8.96
CA ALA A 46 -5.50 -15.86 10.20
C ALA A 46 -6.60 -14.84 10.55
N ARG A 47 -7.87 -15.28 10.54
CA ARG A 47 -9.00 -14.45 10.98
C ARG A 47 -9.35 -14.76 12.44
N ILE A 48 -9.43 -13.72 13.25
CA ILE A 48 -9.78 -13.79 14.69
C ILE A 48 -10.99 -12.86 14.91
N ASP A 49 -12.01 -13.41 15.56
CA ASP A 49 -13.18 -12.67 16.03
C ASP A 49 -12.86 -12.08 17.42
N LEU A 50 -13.08 -10.79 17.58
CA LEU A 50 -12.87 -10.04 18.82
C LEU A 50 -14.21 -9.53 19.41
N GLY A 51 -15.32 -10.13 19.02
CA GLY A 51 -16.68 -9.72 19.42
C GLY A 51 -17.20 -8.57 18.55
N GLU A 52 -17.02 -7.32 18.97
CA GLU A 52 -17.46 -6.15 18.19
C GLU A 52 -16.55 -5.81 17.00
N ALA A 53 -15.44 -6.51 16.88
CA ALA A 53 -14.46 -6.34 15.80
C ALA A 53 -13.97 -7.71 15.30
N ALA A 54 -13.41 -7.75 14.11
CA ALA A 54 -12.67 -8.91 13.63
C ALA A 54 -11.35 -8.44 13.02
N ILE A 55 -10.31 -9.25 13.18
CA ILE A 55 -9.00 -8.97 12.61
C ILE A 55 -8.55 -10.14 11.75
N THR A 56 -8.06 -9.83 10.56
CA THR A 56 -7.34 -10.77 9.72
C THR A 56 -5.87 -10.37 9.68
N VAL A 57 -5.00 -11.31 10.03
CA VAL A 57 -3.54 -11.12 10.08
C VAL A 57 -2.91 -11.91 8.95
N LEU A 58 -2.05 -11.27 8.20
CA LEU A 58 -1.26 -11.90 7.14
C LEU A 58 0.20 -11.51 7.28
N PHE A 59 1.09 -12.48 7.09
CA PHE A 59 2.55 -12.29 7.14
C PHE A 59 3.18 -12.58 5.77
N PRO A 60 3.32 -11.58 4.90
CA PRO A 60 4.13 -11.71 3.69
C PRO A 60 5.61 -12.05 4.02
N PRO A 61 6.40 -12.48 3.02
CA PRO A 61 6.06 -12.53 1.60
C PRO A 61 5.39 -13.84 1.18
N HIS A 62 4.63 -13.76 0.08
CA HIS A 62 4.04 -14.92 -0.59
C HIS A 62 4.46 -14.98 -2.05
N GLY A 63 4.41 -16.16 -2.66
CA GLY A 63 4.58 -16.34 -4.10
C GLY A 63 3.55 -15.54 -4.90
N ARG A 64 3.88 -15.20 -6.15
CA ARG A 64 2.99 -14.39 -7.01
C ARG A 64 1.66 -15.10 -7.33
N GLN A 65 1.65 -16.42 -7.28
CA GLN A 65 0.45 -17.22 -7.55
C GLN A 65 -0.31 -17.62 -6.28
N HIS A 66 0.18 -17.25 -5.10
CA HIS A 66 -0.53 -17.53 -3.86
C HIS A 66 -1.84 -16.73 -3.82
N PRO A 67 -3.02 -17.37 -3.63
CA PRO A 67 -4.33 -16.73 -3.78
C PRO A 67 -4.58 -15.61 -2.75
N HIS A 68 -3.84 -15.63 -1.65
CA HIS A 68 -3.94 -14.66 -0.55
C HIS A 68 -2.66 -13.85 -0.35
N HIS A 69 -1.85 -13.63 -1.39
CA HIS A 69 -0.73 -12.70 -1.24
C HIS A 69 -1.21 -11.28 -0.91
N GLY A 70 -0.36 -10.48 -0.25
CA GLY A 70 -0.78 -9.21 0.35
C GLY A 70 -1.50 -8.25 -0.60
N LEU A 71 -1.02 -8.07 -1.84
CA LEU A 71 -1.67 -7.19 -2.81
C LEU A 71 -3.04 -7.71 -3.23
N GLN A 72 -3.21 -9.03 -3.43
CA GLN A 72 -4.51 -9.61 -3.76
C GLN A 72 -5.48 -9.44 -2.58
N THR A 73 -5.00 -9.62 -1.35
CA THR A 73 -5.81 -9.41 -0.15
C THR A 73 -6.29 -7.97 -0.05
N ILE A 74 -5.41 -6.98 -0.29
CA ILE A 74 -5.79 -5.56 -0.32
C ILE A 74 -6.80 -5.29 -1.44
N ALA A 75 -6.54 -5.77 -2.66
CA ALA A 75 -7.45 -5.59 -3.79
C ALA A 75 -8.85 -6.15 -3.52
N ASN A 76 -8.92 -7.34 -2.91
CA ASN A 76 -10.19 -7.96 -2.53
C ASN A 76 -10.98 -7.09 -1.51
N GLU A 77 -10.28 -6.48 -0.54
CA GLU A 77 -10.92 -5.59 0.43
C GLU A 77 -11.38 -4.27 -0.24
N LEU A 78 -10.55 -3.67 -1.09
CA LEU A 78 -10.92 -2.46 -1.83
C LEU A 78 -12.14 -2.71 -2.74
N ASN A 79 -12.26 -3.90 -3.32
CA ASN A 79 -13.40 -4.28 -4.16
C ASN A 79 -14.73 -4.41 -3.39
N LYS A 80 -14.71 -4.53 -2.06
CA LYS A 80 -15.92 -4.52 -1.21
C LYS A 80 -16.46 -3.11 -0.96
N ALA A 81 -15.68 -2.08 -1.27
CA ALA A 81 -16.09 -0.70 -1.06
C ALA A 81 -17.34 -0.35 -1.86
N SER A 82 -18.32 0.24 -1.20
CA SER A 82 -19.58 0.66 -1.81
C SER A 82 -19.80 2.18 -1.79
N ARG A 83 -19.07 2.91 -0.95
CA ARG A 83 -19.25 4.35 -0.77
C ARG A 83 -17.96 5.13 -0.77
N ARG A 84 -16.95 4.70 -0.01
CA ARG A 84 -15.74 5.50 0.22
C ARG A 84 -14.51 4.66 0.51
N ILE A 85 -13.39 5.10 -0.05
CA ILE A 85 -12.04 4.60 0.26
C ILE A 85 -11.16 5.81 0.57
N ASP A 86 -10.54 5.81 1.74
CA ASP A 86 -9.51 6.78 2.14
C ASP A 86 -8.18 6.08 2.30
N ILE A 87 -7.13 6.59 1.65
CA ILE A 87 -5.81 5.96 1.62
C ILE A 87 -4.75 6.96 2.05
N ALA A 88 -3.90 6.58 3.00
CA ALA A 88 -2.67 7.30 3.34
C ALA A 88 -1.49 6.32 3.38
N VAL A 89 -0.55 6.46 2.44
CA VAL A 89 0.51 5.47 2.22
C VAL A 89 1.88 6.11 1.99
N PHE A 90 2.91 5.41 2.45
CA PHE A 90 4.29 5.81 2.23
C PHE A 90 4.72 5.52 0.79
N VAL A 91 4.61 4.26 0.37
CA VAL A 91 4.91 3.81 -0.99
C VAL A 91 3.66 3.22 -1.62
N PHE A 92 3.35 3.66 -2.83
CA PHE A 92 2.30 3.10 -3.66
C PHE A 92 2.88 2.84 -5.06
N SER A 93 3.19 1.58 -5.36
CA SER A 93 3.82 1.14 -6.61
C SER A 93 3.28 -0.21 -7.09
N ALA A 94 2.02 -0.49 -6.83
CA ALA A 94 1.36 -1.72 -7.24
C ALA A 94 0.22 -1.42 -8.21
N GLN A 95 0.48 -1.54 -9.52
CA GLN A 95 -0.47 -1.28 -10.60
C GLN A 95 -1.82 -1.99 -10.40
N THR A 96 -1.82 -3.22 -9.89
CA THR A 96 -3.06 -3.96 -9.61
C THR A 96 -3.98 -3.24 -8.63
N LEU A 97 -3.43 -2.48 -7.68
CA LEU A 97 -4.22 -1.69 -6.74
C LEU A 97 -4.70 -0.38 -7.39
N ALA A 98 -3.89 0.26 -8.24
CA ALA A 98 -4.32 1.41 -9.03
C ALA A 98 -5.49 1.03 -9.95
N ASP A 99 -5.40 -0.10 -10.65
CA ASP A 99 -6.48 -0.62 -11.49
C ASP A 99 -7.76 -0.90 -10.69
N THR A 100 -7.62 -1.49 -9.49
CA THR A 100 -8.75 -1.72 -8.58
C THR A 100 -9.42 -0.40 -8.18
N LEU A 101 -8.63 0.63 -7.84
CA LEU A 101 -9.16 1.94 -7.50
C LEU A 101 -9.84 2.60 -8.69
N GLN A 102 -9.28 2.48 -9.90
CA GLN A 102 -9.91 2.99 -11.12
C GLN A 102 -11.31 2.38 -11.32
N GLN A 103 -11.43 1.07 -11.13
CA GLN A 103 -12.71 0.38 -11.23
C GLN A 103 -13.70 0.90 -10.18
N ARG A 104 -13.28 1.04 -8.91
CA ARG A 104 -14.15 1.57 -7.85
C ARG A 104 -14.61 3.01 -8.14
N ILE A 105 -13.71 3.87 -8.64
CA ILE A 105 -14.03 5.24 -9.04
C ILE A 105 -15.08 5.25 -10.16
N LYS A 106 -14.93 4.41 -11.20
CA LYS A 106 -15.91 4.27 -12.28
C LYS A 106 -17.27 3.80 -11.79
N GLU A 107 -17.31 3.02 -10.72
CA GLU A 107 -18.55 2.56 -10.08
C GLU A 107 -19.13 3.56 -9.06
N GLY A 108 -18.55 4.75 -8.97
CA GLY A 108 -19.09 5.85 -8.15
C GLY A 108 -18.59 5.86 -6.69
N VAL A 109 -17.63 5.00 -6.33
CA VAL A 109 -17.02 5.04 -5.00
C VAL A 109 -16.16 6.29 -4.86
N SER A 110 -16.34 7.04 -3.77
CA SER A 110 -15.51 8.22 -3.48
C SER A 110 -14.13 7.78 -2.97
N VAL A 111 -13.07 8.05 -3.72
CA VAL A 111 -11.69 7.67 -3.37
C VAL A 111 -10.88 8.92 -3.05
N ARG A 112 -10.13 8.91 -1.94
CA ARG A 112 -9.12 9.91 -1.59
C ARG A 112 -7.79 9.22 -1.35
N VAL A 113 -6.71 9.72 -1.95
CA VAL A 113 -5.37 9.16 -1.80
C VAL A 113 -4.37 10.23 -1.41
N LEU A 114 -3.63 9.99 -0.33
CA LEU A 114 -2.45 10.76 0.04
C LEU A 114 -1.24 9.83 0.10
N ALA A 115 -0.16 10.21 -0.57
CA ALA A 115 1.10 9.48 -0.51
C ALA A 115 2.25 10.39 -0.06
N ASP A 116 3.35 9.80 0.39
CA ASP A 116 4.54 10.55 0.79
C ASP A 116 5.05 11.40 -0.38
N PRO A 117 5.32 12.70 -0.19
CA PRO A 117 5.75 13.59 -1.27
C PRO A 117 7.03 13.14 -1.99
N GLY A 118 7.91 12.42 -1.28
CA GLY A 118 9.15 11.88 -1.85
C GLY A 118 8.90 10.70 -2.76
N PHE A 119 7.96 9.82 -2.39
CA PHE A 119 7.62 8.63 -3.17
C PHE A 119 6.56 8.89 -4.24
N ALA A 120 5.58 9.74 -3.99
CA ALA A 120 4.55 10.12 -4.96
C ALA A 120 5.10 10.69 -6.27
N SER A 121 6.32 11.24 -6.24
CA SER A 121 6.98 11.84 -7.40
C SER A 121 8.04 10.95 -8.05
N ARG A 122 8.04 9.65 -7.76
CA ARG A 122 8.98 8.67 -8.35
C ARG A 122 8.39 8.03 -9.61
N PRO A 123 9.21 7.57 -10.56
CA PRO A 123 8.76 6.93 -11.79
C PRO A 123 7.82 5.74 -11.58
N PHE A 124 8.00 4.99 -10.49
CA PHE A 124 7.21 3.82 -10.13
C PHE A 124 5.97 4.13 -9.30
N SER A 125 5.55 5.38 -9.20
CA SER A 125 4.46 5.77 -8.30
C SER A 125 3.11 5.73 -8.98
N GLU A 126 2.21 4.88 -8.50
CA GLU A 126 0.82 4.82 -8.95
C GLU A 126 0.03 6.12 -8.70
N VAL A 127 0.56 7.01 -7.85
CA VAL A 127 0.00 8.37 -7.71
C VAL A 127 0.04 9.11 -9.04
N LEU A 128 1.10 8.91 -9.82
CA LEU A 128 1.21 9.50 -11.16
C LEU A 128 0.17 8.89 -12.11
N ASP A 129 -0.01 7.59 -12.06
CA ASP A 129 -1.03 6.88 -12.84
C ASP A 129 -2.44 7.39 -12.52
N LEU A 130 -2.79 7.54 -11.24
CA LEU A 130 -4.07 8.11 -10.83
C LEU A 130 -4.25 9.55 -11.35
N LEU A 131 -3.17 10.30 -11.51
CA LEU A 131 -3.16 11.66 -12.07
C LEU A 131 -3.04 11.71 -13.61
N GLY A 132 -3.11 10.56 -14.29
CA GLY A 132 -2.99 10.47 -15.74
C GLY A 132 -1.61 10.84 -16.27
N LYS A 133 -0.56 10.60 -15.48
CA LYS A 133 0.83 10.92 -15.83
C LYS A 133 1.70 9.68 -15.90
N ALA A 134 2.60 9.66 -16.87
CA ALA A 134 3.72 8.72 -16.94
C ALA A 134 5.03 9.48 -16.71
N LEU A 135 5.94 8.90 -15.96
CA LEU A 135 7.25 9.49 -15.69
C LEU A 135 8.33 8.44 -15.99
N PRO A 136 9.13 8.62 -17.05
CA PRO A 136 10.27 7.74 -17.32
C PRO A 136 11.31 7.82 -16.20
N ASP A 137 12.04 6.74 -15.99
CA ASP A 137 13.19 6.72 -15.09
C ASP A 137 14.45 7.35 -15.74
N HIS A 138 15.61 7.19 -15.10
CA HIS A 138 16.88 7.75 -15.58
C HIS A 138 17.41 7.06 -16.85
N GLU A 139 16.89 5.87 -17.19
CA GLU A 139 17.19 5.12 -18.43
C GLU A 139 16.16 5.43 -19.52
N CYS A 140 15.31 6.41 -19.30
CA CYS A 140 14.19 6.77 -20.17
C CYS A 140 13.12 5.68 -20.36
N LEU A 141 13.04 4.76 -19.40
CA LEU A 141 12.07 3.67 -19.43
C LEU A 141 10.90 3.95 -18.51
N LEU A 142 9.69 3.70 -18.99
CA LEU A 142 8.49 3.65 -18.17
C LEU A 142 8.49 2.37 -17.32
N GLU A 143 7.85 2.41 -16.17
CA GLU A 143 7.71 1.21 -15.36
C GLU A 143 6.93 0.11 -16.11
N ARG A 144 7.17 -1.14 -15.70
CA ARG A 144 6.50 -2.28 -16.33
C ARG A 144 5.00 -2.24 -16.02
N HIS A 145 4.18 -2.39 -17.06
CA HIS A 145 2.72 -2.33 -16.99
C HIS A 145 2.14 -0.97 -16.60
N ASN A 146 2.93 0.12 -16.73
CA ASN A 146 2.46 1.49 -16.50
C ASN A 146 1.15 1.76 -17.26
N ARG A 147 0.11 2.15 -16.55
CA ARG A 147 -1.24 2.42 -17.09
C ARG A 147 -1.86 3.68 -16.48
N PRO A 148 -1.41 4.86 -16.88
CA PRO A 148 -2.00 6.10 -16.42
C PRO A 148 -3.50 6.17 -16.73
N PHE A 149 -4.27 6.74 -15.82
CA PHE A 149 -5.70 6.92 -15.99
C PHE A 149 -5.96 7.87 -17.16
N SER A 150 -6.90 7.48 -18.04
CA SER A 150 -7.34 8.36 -19.13
C SER A 150 -8.04 9.63 -18.60
N GLU A 151 -8.74 9.48 -17.48
CA GLU A 151 -9.36 10.58 -16.75
C GLU A 151 -8.67 10.75 -15.41
N PRO A 152 -7.86 11.81 -15.21
CA PRO A 152 -7.15 12.06 -13.97
C PRO A 152 -8.08 12.15 -12.76
N HIS A 153 -7.70 11.50 -11.66
CA HIS A 153 -8.47 11.55 -10.42
C HIS A 153 -8.00 12.72 -9.54
N GLU A 154 -8.86 13.73 -9.38
CA GLU A 154 -8.49 14.98 -8.69
C GLU A 154 -8.29 14.84 -7.18
N LYS A 155 -8.84 13.78 -6.55
CA LYS A 155 -8.73 13.55 -5.09
C LYS A 155 -7.48 12.72 -4.73
N VAL A 156 -6.36 13.03 -5.34
CA VAL A 156 -5.05 12.40 -5.13
C VAL A 156 -4.00 13.48 -4.92
N GLY A 157 -3.08 13.26 -4.00
CA GLY A 157 -2.00 14.22 -3.76
C GLY A 157 -1.08 13.84 -2.61
N THR A 158 -0.50 14.86 -1.99
CA THR A 158 0.46 14.70 -0.89
C THR A 158 0.08 15.58 0.30
N PRO A 159 0.25 15.10 1.55
CA PRO A 159 -0.01 15.93 2.71
C PRO A 159 1.06 17.02 2.84
N ARG A 160 0.69 18.13 3.46
CA ARG A 160 1.65 19.14 3.87
C ARG A 160 2.40 18.65 5.12
N LEU A 161 3.70 18.46 4.99
CA LEU A 161 4.58 17.97 6.06
C LEU A 161 5.62 19.02 6.43
N ALA A 162 6.09 18.99 7.67
CA ALA A 162 7.26 19.77 8.09
C ALA A 162 8.52 19.27 7.34
N ARG A 163 9.53 20.13 7.27
CA ARG A 163 10.80 19.77 6.60
C ARG A 163 11.45 18.56 7.30
N GLY A 164 11.74 17.50 6.54
CA GLY A 164 12.33 16.26 7.04
C GLY A 164 11.32 15.20 7.44
N ASP A 165 10.06 15.55 7.63
CA ASP A 165 9.00 14.58 7.94
C ASP A 165 8.67 13.69 6.74
N LYS A 166 8.10 12.51 7.05
CA LYS A 166 7.57 11.54 6.10
C LYS A 166 6.14 11.17 6.44
N LEU A 167 5.33 10.96 5.41
CA LEU A 167 4.08 10.23 5.55
C LEU A 167 4.39 8.74 5.58
N HIS A 168 4.66 8.17 6.76
CA HIS A 168 5.05 6.77 6.89
C HIS A 168 3.88 5.83 7.19
N HIS A 169 2.65 6.30 7.07
CA HIS A 169 1.45 5.48 7.16
C HIS A 169 1.39 4.43 6.02
N LYS A 170 0.71 3.36 6.27
CA LYS A 170 0.27 2.35 5.31
C LYS A 170 -1.13 1.93 5.73
N PHE A 171 -2.12 2.79 5.45
CA PHE A 171 -3.48 2.45 5.78
C PHE A 171 -4.49 2.81 4.68
N ALA A 172 -5.58 2.07 4.67
CA ALA A 172 -6.81 2.48 4.03
C ALA A 172 -7.99 2.33 4.99
N VAL A 173 -9.00 3.17 4.81
CA VAL A 173 -10.31 3.05 5.46
C VAL A 173 -11.37 2.82 4.40
N ILE A 174 -12.14 1.75 4.54
CA ILE A 174 -13.20 1.37 3.61
C ILE A 174 -14.54 1.54 4.30
N ASP A 175 -15.43 2.35 3.72
CA ASP A 175 -16.81 2.59 4.13
C ASP A 175 -16.99 2.95 5.60
N ASN A 176 -15.97 3.52 6.25
CA ASN A 176 -15.90 3.79 7.69
C ASN A 176 -16.15 2.55 8.56
N LYS A 177 -15.77 1.36 8.07
CA LYS A 177 -15.99 0.07 8.74
C LYS A 177 -14.74 -0.77 8.83
N THR A 178 -13.95 -0.80 7.75
CA THR A 178 -12.76 -1.66 7.64
C THR A 178 -11.51 -0.81 7.54
N VAL A 179 -10.49 -1.16 8.29
CA VAL A 179 -9.15 -0.57 8.24
C VAL A 179 -8.18 -1.61 7.70
N ILE A 180 -7.46 -1.26 6.65
CA ILE A 180 -6.28 -1.99 6.19
C ILE A 180 -5.08 -1.27 6.78
N THR A 181 -4.16 -1.98 7.45
CA THR A 181 -2.97 -1.36 8.03
C THR A 181 -1.84 -2.36 8.28
N GLY A 182 -0.72 -1.92 8.83
CA GLY A 182 0.46 -2.73 9.14
C GLY A 182 1.76 -2.08 8.66
N SER A 183 2.79 -2.90 8.47
CA SER A 183 4.07 -2.45 7.89
C SER A 183 4.09 -2.49 6.36
N PHE A 184 3.11 -3.18 5.74
CA PHE A 184 3.02 -3.51 4.34
C PHE A 184 2.89 -2.27 3.46
N ASN A 185 3.96 -1.90 2.74
CA ASN A 185 3.88 -0.91 1.67
C ASN A 185 3.07 -1.46 0.49
N TRP A 186 2.36 -0.60 -0.22
CA TRP A 186 1.56 -1.00 -1.38
C TRP A 186 2.47 -1.21 -2.61
N SER A 187 3.30 -2.24 -2.52
CA SER A 187 4.36 -2.52 -3.50
C SER A 187 4.55 -4.02 -3.73
N PRO A 188 5.04 -4.42 -4.92
CA PRO A 188 5.39 -5.82 -5.20
C PRO A 188 6.45 -6.37 -4.24
N ALA A 189 7.41 -5.55 -3.80
CA ALA A 189 8.44 -5.97 -2.85
C ALA A 189 7.84 -6.37 -1.49
N ALA A 190 6.89 -5.61 -0.96
CA ALA A 190 6.18 -5.94 0.27
C ALA A 190 5.38 -7.25 0.14
N ALA A 191 4.81 -7.53 -1.04
CA ALA A 191 4.02 -8.73 -1.27
C ALA A 191 4.85 -10.01 -1.42
N HIS A 192 6.04 -9.90 -2.04
CA HIS A 192 6.74 -11.06 -2.58
C HIS A 192 8.18 -11.23 -2.08
N THR A 193 8.72 -10.27 -1.34
CA THR A 193 10.13 -10.26 -0.92
C THR A 193 10.33 -9.95 0.56
N ASN A 194 9.62 -8.94 1.08
CA ASN A 194 9.85 -8.45 2.43
C ASN A 194 9.04 -9.23 3.47
N ASP A 195 9.60 -9.39 4.66
CA ASP A 195 8.85 -9.80 5.85
C ASP A 195 8.03 -8.62 6.35
N GLU A 196 6.72 -8.72 6.24
CA GLU A 196 5.77 -7.66 6.58
C GLU A 196 4.62 -8.17 7.43
N THR A 197 3.88 -7.27 8.01
CA THR A 197 2.58 -7.54 8.64
C THR A 197 1.51 -6.76 7.90
N LEU A 198 0.46 -7.44 7.47
CA LEU A 198 -0.75 -6.86 6.91
C LEU A 198 -1.94 -7.21 7.79
N LEU A 199 -2.69 -6.22 8.21
CA LEU A 199 -3.89 -6.34 9.04
C LEU A 199 -5.10 -5.81 8.29
N ILE A 200 -6.18 -6.59 8.29
CA ILE A 200 -7.52 -6.14 7.90
C ILE A 200 -8.38 -6.16 9.17
N ILE A 201 -8.85 -5.01 9.60
CA ILE A 201 -9.59 -4.87 10.87
C ILE A 201 -10.97 -4.34 10.59
N GLU A 202 -11.97 -5.16 10.81
CA GLU A 202 -13.39 -4.80 10.74
C GLU A 202 -13.81 -4.22 12.09
N SER A 203 -13.78 -2.89 12.19
CA SER A 203 -14.16 -2.14 13.40
C SER A 203 -14.54 -0.71 13.04
N PRO A 204 -15.84 -0.36 13.09
CA PRO A 204 -16.28 1.02 12.85
C PRO A 204 -15.65 2.04 13.80
N GLN A 205 -15.42 1.64 15.06
CA GLN A 205 -14.78 2.50 16.05
C GLN A 205 -13.32 2.82 15.63
N LEU A 206 -12.53 1.81 15.25
CA LEU A 206 -11.16 2.01 14.78
C LEU A 206 -11.16 2.79 13.47
N ALA A 207 -12.04 2.46 12.54
CA ALA A 207 -12.17 3.16 11.25
C ALA A 207 -12.42 4.66 11.45
N LYS A 208 -13.20 5.05 12.45
CA LYS A 208 -13.42 6.46 12.80
C LYS A 208 -12.12 7.18 13.18
N HIS A 209 -11.23 6.54 13.95
CA HIS A 209 -9.93 7.13 14.31
C HIS A 209 -9.05 7.34 13.08
N PHE A 210 -8.95 6.35 12.19
CA PHE A 210 -8.19 6.47 10.96
C PHE A 210 -8.80 7.49 9.98
N SER A 211 -10.13 7.59 9.94
CA SER A 211 -10.81 8.63 9.15
C SER A 211 -10.49 10.04 9.67
N HIS A 212 -10.44 10.25 11.00
CA HIS A 212 -10.02 11.53 11.58
C HIS A 212 -8.56 11.86 11.22
N GLU A 213 -7.67 10.86 11.23
CA GLU A 213 -6.27 11.06 10.78
C GLU A 213 -6.23 11.41 9.31
N MET A 214 -6.99 10.72 8.46
CA MET A 214 -7.09 11.06 7.03
C MET A 214 -7.60 12.49 6.83
N ASP A 215 -8.61 12.91 7.55
CA ASP A 215 -9.15 14.28 7.47
C ASP A 215 -8.14 15.32 7.98
N ARG A 216 -7.33 14.99 8.99
CA ARG A 216 -6.23 15.83 9.45
C ARG A 216 -5.15 16.01 8.39
N LEU A 217 -4.73 14.90 7.75
CA LEU A 217 -3.75 14.90 6.66
C LEU A 217 -4.27 15.62 5.42
N TRP A 218 -5.57 15.50 5.16
CA TRP A 218 -6.22 16.11 3.99
C TRP A 218 -6.29 17.63 4.06
N ARG A 219 -6.39 18.19 5.27
CA ARG A 219 -6.39 19.64 5.46
C ARG A 219 -5.04 20.24 5.06
N GLY A 220 -5.07 21.02 3.99
CA GLY A 220 -3.88 21.67 3.42
C GLY A 220 -2.99 20.74 2.58
N ALA A 221 -3.48 19.54 2.22
CA ALA A 221 -2.81 18.69 1.25
C ALA A 221 -2.71 19.38 -0.13
N GLU A 222 -1.62 19.13 -0.82
CA GLU A 222 -1.43 19.54 -2.22
C GLU A 222 -2.02 18.44 -3.10
N LEU A 223 -3.17 18.73 -3.73
CA LEU A 223 -3.88 17.79 -4.60
C LEU A 223 -3.50 18.00 -6.07
N GLY A 224 -3.64 16.92 -6.85
CA GLY A 224 -3.26 16.93 -8.26
C GLY A 224 -1.74 16.81 -8.46
N VAL A 225 -1.27 17.29 -9.59
CA VAL A 225 0.16 17.28 -9.93
C VAL A 225 0.87 18.34 -9.11
N THR A 226 1.57 17.92 -8.07
CA THR A 226 2.29 18.83 -7.16
C THR A 226 3.46 19.50 -7.85
N ALA A 227 3.94 20.64 -7.29
CA ALA A 227 5.09 21.36 -7.83
C ALA A 227 6.34 20.47 -7.96
N ARG A 228 6.51 19.50 -7.07
CA ARG A 228 7.61 18.52 -7.14
C ARG A 228 7.44 17.54 -8.30
N MET A 229 6.24 17.02 -8.50
CA MET A 229 5.92 16.13 -9.64
C MET A 229 6.11 16.88 -10.95
N GLN A 230 5.61 18.11 -11.04
CA GLN A 230 5.75 18.95 -12.23
C GLN A 230 7.22 19.13 -12.63
N ARG A 231 8.09 19.47 -11.67
CA ARG A 231 9.54 19.59 -11.95
C ARG A 231 10.17 18.29 -12.44
N ASN A 232 9.76 17.14 -11.90
CA ASN A 232 10.28 15.86 -12.33
C ASN A 232 9.78 15.51 -13.73
N LEU A 233 8.49 15.69 -14.00
CA LEU A 233 7.87 15.46 -15.32
C LEU A 233 8.55 16.32 -16.39
N GLU A 234 8.75 17.61 -16.12
CA GLU A 234 9.38 18.52 -17.06
C GLU A 234 10.85 18.14 -17.34
N ARG A 235 11.61 17.81 -16.28
CA ARG A 235 13.00 17.35 -16.43
C ARG A 235 13.10 16.11 -17.30
N GLN A 236 12.26 15.09 -17.03
CA GLN A 236 12.30 13.85 -17.79
C GLN A 236 11.74 14.04 -19.21
N ARG A 237 10.75 14.90 -19.40
CA ARG A 237 10.27 15.24 -20.74
C ARG A 237 11.37 15.84 -21.61
N ILE A 238 12.19 16.72 -21.04
CA ILE A 238 13.33 17.33 -21.76
C ILE A 238 14.40 16.28 -22.06
N HIS A 239 14.68 15.35 -21.13
CA HIS A 239 15.75 14.36 -21.26
C HIS A 239 15.33 13.15 -22.09
N CYS A 240 14.13 12.64 -21.90
CA CYS A 240 13.65 11.36 -22.42
C CYS A 240 12.45 11.46 -23.39
N GLY A 241 11.89 12.64 -23.59
CA GLY A 241 10.62 12.77 -24.31
C GLY A 241 9.49 12.09 -23.55
N ALA A 242 8.74 11.20 -24.22
CA ALA A 242 7.67 10.40 -23.63
C ALA A 242 8.18 9.16 -22.86
N GLY A 243 9.44 8.79 -23.06
CA GLY A 243 10.01 7.54 -22.57
C GLY A 243 9.60 6.32 -23.40
N GLU A 244 10.25 5.22 -23.16
CA GLU A 244 9.99 3.94 -23.83
C GLU A 244 9.38 2.92 -22.86
N GLN A 245 8.50 2.05 -23.36
CA GLN A 245 7.96 0.95 -22.57
C GLN A 245 9.05 -0.09 -22.31
N ARG A 246 9.16 -0.55 -21.07
CA ARG A 246 10.02 -1.70 -20.77
C ARG A 246 9.50 -2.94 -21.50
N THR A 247 10.36 -3.57 -22.30
CA THR A 247 10.05 -4.84 -22.95
C THR A 247 9.74 -5.91 -21.89
N PRO A 248 8.74 -6.78 -22.12
CA PRO A 248 8.52 -7.93 -21.27
C PRO A 248 9.78 -8.82 -21.23
N ILE A 249 10.18 -9.29 -20.03
CA ILE A 249 11.15 -10.38 -19.97
C ILE A 249 10.45 -11.61 -20.55
N PRO A 250 11.05 -12.32 -21.53
CA PRO A 250 10.48 -13.59 -21.98
C PRO A 250 10.27 -14.49 -20.76
N ALA A 251 9.09 -15.12 -20.69
CA ALA A 251 8.84 -16.13 -19.66
C ALA A 251 9.86 -17.26 -19.87
N GLY A 252 10.85 -17.37 -18.97
CA GLY A 252 11.74 -18.51 -18.89
C GLY A 252 11.08 -19.68 -18.21
#